data_e623345a86acf3243017586a23e9cd73
#
_entry.id   e623345a86acf3243017586a23e9cd73
#
_cell.length_a   1.000
_cell.length_b   1.000
_cell.length_c   1.000
_cell.angle_alpha   90.00
_cell.angle_beta   90.00
_cell.angle_gamma   90.00
#
_symmetry.space_group_name_H-M   'P 1'
#
loop_
_entity.id
_entity.type
_entity.pdbx_description
1 polymer ?
#
loop_
_entity_poly.entity_id
_entity_poly.type
_entity_poly.pdbx_seq_one_letter_code
_entity_poly.pdbx_strand_id
1 'polypeptide(L)'
;MKFVWVILILLSSLSLSGEGISIQKKDTAKVAFAKKDPNLFYDSLEVKASRNQVTRWIFNKLISTTKKEAINPELQSYEYYRTYEKKIIGSIVIKSLEIFGPDLYDTTKTATLWIEKTANKLHSKSSLYVIRKNLWIKEGQALDPNTIMDNERLLRSLPYIKDVRFIIVPRKLNEDVVDILILTQDVFSFGLSGGIGSINNGEIGIYDKNVLGIGHEIGTTLIANTNQSPHIGFESYYSINNVKGNFIDFSTGYSNTYLYHRLFVSFERDFLRPQSTNAGGLMAMRSFRSDKINQDDFVTSKSPLDYLFLDGWYGRKLNLGINPKDSRFQMTLSGRIRYISFYQRPLPDINNNQYFANSTMYLGSLSFSQRSYIRDYLVYSYGITEDIPKGYLHELVFGFDKNEFGNRLYSHLFLSTGNLFKNKPYYLYTSLGVGSYWKRTGLEQGIVDFKVNFISQLFNIWNVQARQFIKLNYTVGINRFEIEDLGLHNSEGIRGFGSSTEKGKKRLTLNIENVFFQNRSILNFQSALFSFLDIGIVGPANQSIFKQNYNAGLGIGLRIRSENLIFKTIQLRLAYYPNHPNDVNSIGFILDEVSKTKFYNFQPRGPEPLKFE
;
A
#
# COMPACT_ATOMS: atom_id res chain seq x y z
N MET A 1 -4.72 -33.33 15.22
CA MET A 1 -6.18 -33.27 15.37
C MET A 1 -6.71 -32.07 16.12
N LYS A 2 -6.04 -31.53 17.14
CA LYS A 2 -6.52 -30.34 17.89
C LYS A 2 -6.49 -29.02 17.06
N PHE A 3 -5.69 -28.95 16.02
CA PHE A 3 -5.52 -27.76 15.17
C PHE A 3 -6.65 -27.58 14.13
N VAL A 4 -7.28 -28.67 13.71
CA VAL A 4 -8.42 -28.63 12.76
C VAL A 4 -9.64 -27.95 13.39
N TRP A 5 -9.81 -28.07 14.72
CA TRP A 5 -10.92 -27.44 15.43
C TRP A 5 -10.80 -25.91 15.55
N VAL A 6 -9.60 -25.38 15.67
CA VAL A 6 -9.38 -23.91 15.71
C VAL A 6 -9.65 -23.29 14.34
N ILE A 7 -9.25 -23.97 13.26
CA ILE A 7 -9.54 -23.53 11.89
C ILE A 7 -11.04 -23.65 11.58
N LEU A 8 -11.71 -24.71 12.08
CA LEU A 8 -13.15 -24.87 11.93
C LEU A 8 -13.96 -23.83 12.72
N ILE A 9 -13.52 -23.42 13.90
CA ILE A 9 -14.16 -22.34 14.67
C ILE A 9 -13.97 -20.98 13.97
N LEU A 10 -12.83 -20.72 13.34
CA LEU A 10 -12.60 -19.51 12.57
C LEU A 10 -13.32 -19.51 11.21
N LEU A 11 -13.50 -20.68 10.60
CA LEU A 11 -14.27 -20.85 9.36
C LEU A 11 -15.79 -20.89 9.61
N SER A 12 -16.24 -21.35 10.78
CA SER A 12 -17.66 -21.32 11.14
C SER A 12 -18.20 -19.90 11.36
N SER A 13 -17.32 -18.91 11.61
CA SER A 13 -17.73 -17.51 11.61
C SER A 13 -18.05 -16.95 10.20
N LEU A 14 -17.67 -17.68 9.14
CA LEU A 14 -17.98 -17.35 7.74
C LEU A 14 -19.38 -17.86 7.28
N SER A 15 -20.00 -18.77 8.02
CA SER A 15 -21.29 -19.40 7.65
C SER A 15 -22.52 -18.85 8.38
N LEU A 16 -22.36 -17.87 9.27
CA LEU A 16 -23.47 -17.33 10.08
C LEU A 16 -24.09 -16.05 9.52
N SER A 17 -24.31 -15.99 8.21
CA SER A 17 -25.15 -14.97 7.61
C SER A 17 -26.13 -15.58 6.61
N GLY A 18 -27.24 -16.08 7.09
CA GLY A 18 -28.37 -16.45 6.23
C GLY A 18 -29.13 -17.66 6.75
N GLU A 19 -30.11 -17.41 7.53
CA GLU A 19 -31.45 -17.97 7.56
C GLU A 19 -32.01 -17.92 8.97
N GLY A 20 -33.12 -17.24 9.12
CA GLY A 20 -33.86 -17.17 10.38
C GLY A 20 -34.50 -18.51 10.69
N ILE A 21 -34.03 -19.16 11.76
CA ILE A 21 -34.71 -20.28 12.38
C ILE A 21 -35.44 -19.76 13.60
N SER A 22 -36.74 -19.75 13.52
CA SER A 22 -37.65 -19.55 14.65
C SER A 22 -37.56 -20.76 15.57
N ILE A 23 -37.00 -20.59 16.77
CA ILE A 23 -37.03 -21.58 17.82
C ILE A 23 -37.88 -21.06 18.97
N GLN A 24 -38.95 -21.80 19.24
CA GLN A 24 -39.84 -21.64 20.38
C GLN A 24 -39.08 -21.68 21.71
N LYS A 25 -39.49 -20.81 22.62
CA LYS A 25 -39.06 -20.74 24.02
C LYS A 25 -39.21 -22.05 24.76
N LYS A 26 -38.15 -22.49 25.43
CA LYS A 26 -38.24 -23.24 26.70
C LYS A 26 -37.26 -22.62 27.67
N ASP A 27 -37.78 -22.27 28.86
CA ASP A 27 -37.06 -21.66 29.97
C ASP A 27 -36.00 -22.59 30.53
N THR A 28 -34.78 -22.09 30.64
CA THR A 28 -33.84 -22.53 31.69
C THR A 28 -32.80 -21.42 31.97
N ALA A 29 -32.69 -21.13 33.25
CA ALA A 29 -31.70 -20.37 34.03
C ALA A 29 -30.69 -19.45 33.29
N LYS A 30 -30.90 -18.15 33.45
CA LYS A 30 -29.99 -17.05 33.10
C LYS A 30 -28.71 -17.09 33.92
N VAL A 31 -27.57 -17.47 33.32
CA VAL A 31 -26.28 -16.92 33.72
C VAL A 31 -26.05 -15.69 32.85
N ALA A 32 -26.26 -14.52 33.44
CA ALA A 32 -26.06 -13.25 32.78
C ALA A 32 -24.56 -12.95 32.67
N PHE A 33 -23.94 -13.28 31.53
CA PHE A 33 -22.75 -12.57 31.11
C PHE A 33 -23.18 -11.15 30.72
N ALA A 34 -22.85 -10.18 31.56
CA ALA A 34 -23.10 -8.78 31.27
C ALA A 34 -22.43 -8.41 29.92
N LYS A 35 -23.23 -8.09 28.92
CA LYS A 35 -22.82 -7.48 27.67
C LYS A 35 -22.12 -6.15 27.99
N LYS A 36 -20.79 -6.13 28.06
CA LYS A 36 -20.04 -4.88 28.05
C LYS A 36 -20.05 -4.35 26.61
N ASP A 37 -20.94 -3.41 26.35
CA ASP A 37 -20.95 -2.61 25.13
C ASP A 37 -19.63 -1.84 25.05
N PRO A 38 -18.86 -1.90 23.94
CA PRO A 38 -17.64 -1.10 23.76
C PRO A 38 -17.91 0.41 23.90
N ASN A 39 -19.12 0.87 23.62
CA ASN A 39 -19.54 2.24 23.86
C ASN A 39 -19.65 2.56 25.37
N LEU A 40 -19.83 1.56 26.25
CA LEU A 40 -19.92 1.78 27.70
C LEU A 40 -18.66 2.42 28.29
N PHE A 41 -17.49 2.21 27.68
CA PHE A 41 -16.27 2.91 28.10
C PHE A 41 -16.42 4.42 27.86
N TYR A 42 -16.85 4.81 26.66
CA TYR A 42 -17.06 6.23 26.31
C TYR A 42 -18.27 6.81 27.02
N ASP A 43 -19.34 6.06 27.18
CA ASP A 43 -20.52 6.47 27.94
C ASP A 43 -20.19 6.61 29.44
N SER A 44 -19.32 5.75 29.97
CA SER A 44 -18.80 5.89 31.33
C SER A 44 -17.87 7.09 31.49
N LEU A 45 -17.07 7.41 30.46
CA LEU A 45 -16.25 8.63 30.42
C LEU A 45 -17.13 9.88 30.30
N GLU A 46 -18.21 9.82 29.51
CA GLU A 46 -19.17 10.90 29.35
C GLU A 46 -19.88 11.19 30.69
N VAL A 47 -20.36 10.13 31.36
CA VAL A 47 -20.98 10.25 32.70
C VAL A 47 -19.99 10.79 33.76
N LYS A 48 -18.73 10.35 33.73
CA LYS A 48 -17.69 10.87 34.64
C LYS A 48 -17.31 12.31 34.29
N ALA A 49 -17.20 12.64 32.99
CA ALA A 49 -16.91 13.98 32.50
C ALA A 49 -18.07 14.95 32.74
N SER A 50 -19.31 14.45 32.80
CA SER A 50 -20.50 15.27 33.09
C SER A 50 -20.60 15.80 34.52
N ARG A 51 -19.81 15.25 35.46
CA ARG A 51 -19.79 15.67 36.87
C ARG A 51 -19.11 17.03 37.11
N ASN A 52 -18.29 17.54 36.15
CA ASN A 52 -17.63 18.82 36.28
C ASN A 52 -17.77 19.59 34.96
N GLN A 53 -18.07 20.89 35.01
CA GLN A 53 -18.24 21.74 33.82
C GLN A 53 -16.99 21.77 32.93
N VAL A 54 -15.79 21.78 33.51
CA VAL A 54 -14.52 21.79 32.80
C VAL A 54 -14.28 20.45 32.08
N THR A 55 -14.53 19.33 32.78
CA THR A 55 -14.35 18.00 32.18
C THR A 55 -15.41 17.71 31.13
N ARG A 56 -16.64 18.21 31.26
CA ARG A 56 -17.68 18.16 30.23
C ARG A 56 -17.31 18.96 29.01
N TRP A 57 -16.78 20.17 29.19
CA TRP A 57 -16.32 21.01 28.11
C TRP A 57 -15.15 20.37 27.35
N ILE A 58 -14.16 19.79 28.08
CA ILE A 58 -13.04 19.06 27.51
C ILE A 58 -13.56 17.84 26.74
N PHE A 59 -14.46 17.05 27.31
CA PHE A 59 -15.03 15.85 26.68
C PHE A 59 -15.76 16.21 25.39
N ASN A 60 -16.65 17.20 25.42
CA ASN A 60 -17.42 17.63 24.24
C ASN A 60 -16.56 18.26 23.14
N LYS A 61 -15.40 18.84 23.50
CA LYS A 61 -14.46 19.40 22.52
C LYS A 61 -13.46 18.39 21.96
N LEU A 62 -13.10 17.35 22.73
CA LEU A 62 -12.12 16.36 22.33
C LEU A 62 -12.72 15.16 21.62
N ILE A 63 -13.94 14.79 21.97
CA ILE A 63 -14.62 13.62 21.42
C ILE A 63 -15.71 14.10 20.47
N SER A 64 -15.44 14.03 19.17
CA SER A 64 -16.47 14.22 18.16
C SER A 64 -17.04 12.84 17.77
N THR A 65 -18.35 12.70 17.92
CA THR A 65 -19.05 11.59 17.27
C THR A 65 -19.03 11.85 15.78
N THR A 66 -18.22 11.14 15.05
CA THR A 66 -18.32 11.08 13.59
C THR A 66 -19.58 10.28 13.25
N LYS A 67 -20.77 10.90 13.40
CA LYS A 67 -21.91 10.48 12.59
C LYS A 67 -21.52 10.80 11.15
N LYS A 68 -20.81 9.88 10.48
CA LYS A 68 -20.83 9.86 9.03
C LYS A 68 -22.22 9.41 8.67
N GLU A 69 -23.05 10.33 8.20
CA GLU A 69 -24.14 9.99 7.29
C GLU A 69 -23.52 9.06 6.28
N ALA A 70 -24.11 7.89 6.11
CA ALA A 70 -23.63 6.92 5.14
C ALA A 70 -23.37 7.68 3.85
N ILE A 71 -22.12 7.69 3.40
CA ILE A 71 -21.73 8.27 2.10
C ILE A 71 -22.73 7.69 1.15
N ASN A 72 -23.61 8.54 0.57
CA ASN A 72 -24.59 8.04 -0.38
C ASN A 72 -23.79 7.61 -1.62
N PRO A 73 -23.50 6.30 -1.80
CA PRO A 73 -22.62 5.83 -2.88
C PRO A 73 -23.25 6.09 -4.25
N GLU A 74 -24.54 6.36 -4.31
CA GLU A 74 -25.26 6.67 -5.55
C GLU A 74 -24.80 7.98 -6.18
N LEU A 75 -24.46 9.02 -5.38
CA LEU A 75 -24.00 10.32 -5.88
C LEU A 75 -22.56 10.30 -6.43
N GLN A 76 -21.85 9.19 -6.30
CA GLN A 76 -20.47 9.01 -6.82
C GLN A 76 -20.36 7.76 -7.71
N SER A 77 -21.48 7.18 -8.09
CA SER A 77 -21.52 5.99 -8.93
C SER A 77 -21.33 6.36 -10.40
N TYR A 78 -20.91 5.38 -11.18
CA TYR A 78 -20.91 5.48 -12.65
C TYR A 78 -22.28 5.94 -13.18
N GLU A 79 -23.37 5.48 -12.60
CA GLU A 79 -24.74 5.81 -12.99
C GLU A 79 -25.06 7.31 -12.82
N TYR A 80 -24.55 7.95 -11.76
CA TYR A 80 -24.70 9.39 -11.59
C TYR A 80 -24.08 10.17 -12.76
N TYR A 81 -22.83 9.85 -13.15
CA TYR A 81 -22.19 10.54 -14.27
C TYR A 81 -22.78 10.14 -15.62
N ARG A 82 -23.30 8.92 -15.76
CA ARG A 82 -23.95 8.42 -16.97
C ARG A 82 -25.17 9.24 -17.38
N THR A 83 -25.91 9.82 -16.43
CA THR A 83 -27.05 10.70 -16.75
C THR A 83 -26.63 11.96 -17.54
N TYR A 84 -25.34 12.30 -17.50
CA TYR A 84 -24.76 13.46 -18.20
C TYR A 84 -23.83 13.06 -19.34
N GLU A 85 -23.82 11.78 -19.72
CA GLU A 85 -22.96 11.29 -20.79
C GLU A 85 -23.19 12.05 -22.09
N LYS A 86 -22.09 12.40 -22.79
CA LYS A 86 -22.06 13.16 -24.06
C LYS A 86 -22.46 14.64 -23.95
N LYS A 87 -22.93 15.16 -22.82
CA LYS A 87 -23.14 16.60 -22.64
C LYS A 87 -21.80 17.33 -22.71
N ILE A 88 -21.80 18.56 -23.22
CA ILE A 88 -20.59 19.36 -23.38
C ILE A 88 -20.22 19.98 -22.04
N ILE A 89 -18.96 19.90 -21.67
CA ILE A 89 -18.41 20.55 -20.49
C ILE A 89 -18.25 22.05 -20.78
N GLY A 90 -19.06 22.89 -20.13
CA GLY A 90 -19.05 24.34 -20.32
C GLY A 90 -17.89 25.00 -19.58
N SER A 91 -17.89 24.90 -18.27
CA SER A 91 -16.82 25.47 -17.42
C SER A 91 -16.40 24.48 -16.33
N ILE A 92 -15.14 24.59 -15.89
CA ILE A 92 -14.58 23.80 -14.81
C ILE A 92 -14.14 24.75 -13.69
N VAL A 93 -14.87 24.70 -12.57
CA VAL A 93 -14.61 25.50 -11.37
C VAL A 93 -13.98 24.61 -10.31
N ILE A 94 -12.86 25.04 -9.74
CA ILE A 94 -12.13 24.32 -8.70
C ILE A 94 -12.26 25.09 -7.39
N LYS A 95 -12.68 24.42 -6.33
CA LYS A 95 -12.76 24.97 -4.97
C LYS A 95 -11.99 24.06 -4.01
N SER A 96 -10.88 24.56 -3.48
CA SER A 96 -10.11 23.87 -2.43
C SER A 96 -10.67 24.24 -1.06
N LEU A 97 -11.02 23.22 -0.27
CA LEU A 97 -11.53 23.35 1.09
C LEU A 97 -10.39 23.49 2.09
N GLU A 98 -10.71 23.97 3.30
CA GLU A 98 -9.80 23.91 4.45
C GLU A 98 -9.57 22.46 4.87
N ILE A 99 -8.42 22.15 5.49
CA ILE A 99 -8.09 20.81 5.96
C ILE A 99 -9.03 20.39 7.09
N PHE A 100 -9.25 21.31 8.05
CA PHE A 100 -10.08 21.07 9.23
C PHE A 100 -11.33 21.92 9.15
N GLY A 101 -12.45 21.36 9.55
CA GLY A 101 -13.77 21.95 9.57
C GLY A 101 -14.65 21.42 8.45
N PRO A 102 -14.59 21.95 7.22
CA PRO A 102 -15.44 21.51 6.13
C PRO A 102 -15.07 20.09 5.65
N ASP A 103 -16.01 19.44 5.01
CA ASP A 103 -15.76 18.20 4.25
C ASP A 103 -16.45 18.29 2.87
N LEU A 104 -16.23 17.30 2.00
CA LEU A 104 -16.75 17.31 0.63
C LEU A 104 -18.29 17.21 0.54
N TYR A 105 -18.94 16.84 1.63
CA TYR A 105 -20.39 16.66 1.71
C TYR A 105 -21.07 17.81 2.48
N ASP A 106 -20.32 18.46 3.39
CA ASP A 106 -20.77 19.61 4.15
C ASP A 106 -19.69 20.70 4.21
N THR A 107 -19.77 21.62 3.28
CA THR A 107 -18.81 22.72 3.16
C THR A 107 -19.09 23.87 4.13
N THR A 108 -20.14 23.78 4.95
CA THR A 108 -20.54 24.83 5.92
C THR A 108 -19.85 24.66 7.27
N LYS A 109 -19.36 23.48 7.58
CA LYS A 109 -18.61 23.22 8.82
C LYS A 109 -17.37 24.08 8.91
N THR A 110 -17.01 24.48 10.12
CA THR A 110 -15.82 25.28 10.41
C THR A 110 -14.96 24.60 11.49
N ALA A 111 -13.66 24.86 11.44
CA ALA A 111 -12.73 24.40 12.46
C ALA A 111 -13.10 24.97 13.85
N THR A 112 -13.21 24.14 14.87
CA THR A 112 -13.62 24.54 16.22
C THR A 112 -12.44 24.67 17.17
N LEU A 113 -11.44 23.80 17.06
CA LEU A 113 -10.27 23.79 17.93
C LEU A 113 -9.25 24.85 17.49
N TRP A 114 -8.56 25.45 18.44
CA TRP A 114 -7.52 26.44 18.14
C TRP A 114 -6.38 25.83 17.30
N ILE A 115 -6.01 24.57 17.55
CA ILE A 115 -4.98 23.84 16.82
C ILE A 115 -5.38 23.62 15.35
N GLU A 116 -6.65 23.30 15.07
CA GLU A 116 -7.19 23.18 13.72
C GLU A 116 -7.14 24.49 12.95
N LYS A 117 -7.55 25.58 13.63
CA LYS A 117 -7.51 26.95 13.05
C LYS A 117 -6.06 27.37 12.75
N THR A 118 -5.13 27.06 13.64
CA THR A 118 -3.71 27.34 13.44
C THR A 118 -3.13 26.51 12.29
N ALA A 119 -3.45 25.22 12.24
CA ALA A 119 -3.01 24.35 11.15
C ALA A 119 -3.57 24.80 9.79
N ASN A 120 -4.85 25.22 9.71
CA ASN A 120 -5.42 25.79 8.49
C ASN A 120 -4.69 27.07 8.04
N LYS A 121 -4.23 27.90 8.98
CA LYS A 121 -3.46 29.12 8.65
C LYS A 121 -2.04 28.84 8.19
N LEU A 122 -1.40 27.81 8.73
CA LEU A 122 -0.03 27.42 8.39
C LEU A 122 0.03 26.61 7.09
N HIS A 123 -1.07 26.01 6.68
CA HIS A 123 -1.11 25.20 5.47
C HIS A 123 -1.22 26.04 4.21
N SER A 124 -0.36 25.77 3.23
CA SER A 124 -0.48 26.29 1.88
C SER A 124 -1.36 25.37 1.05
N LYS A 125 -2.56 25.82 0.70
CA LYS A 125 -3.49 25.02 -0.15
C LYS A 125 -2.84 24.70 -1.49
N SER A 126 -3.17 23.54 -2.02
CA SER A 126 -2.77 23.17 -3.38
C SER A 126 -3.22 24.21 -4.38
N SER A 127 -2.29 24.74 -5.16
CA SER A 127 -2.59 25.79 -6.12
C SER A 127 -3.53 25.29 -7.21
N LEU A 128 -4.37 26.17 -7.75
CA LEU A 128 -5.28 25.84 -8.85
C LEU A 128 -4.51 25.30 -10.07
N TYR A 129 -3.29 25.81 -10.31
CA TYR A 129 -2.42 25.30 -11.36
C TYR A 129 -2.08 23.81 -11.15
N VAL A 130 -1.73 23.42 -9.92
CA VAL A 130 -1.38 22.03 -9.60
C VAL A 130 -2.57 21.10 -9.80
N ILE A 131 -3.77 21.52 -9.39
CA ILE A 131 -4.98 20.72 -9.61
C ILE A 131 -5.30 20.65 -11.11
N ARG A 132 -5.29 21.78 -11.82
CA ARG A 132 -5.58 21.85 -13.26
C ARG A 132 -4.64 21.00 -14.11
N LYS A 133 -3.33 20.99 -13.83
CA LYS A 133 -2.35 20.17 -14.58
C LYS A 133 -2.60 18.66 -14.42
N ASN A 134 -3.36 18.23 -13.40
CA ASN A 134 -3.74 16.85 -13.15
C ASN A 134 -5.15 16.52 -13.68
N LEU A 135 -5.84 17.47 -14.33
CA LEU A 135 -7.13 17.21 -14.97
C LEU A 135 -6.95 16.58 -16.36
N TRP A 136 -7.75 15.56 -16.62
CA TRP A 136 -7.85 14.94 -17.94
C TRP A 136 -8.99 15.52 -18.77
N ILE A 137 -9.98 16.10 -18.09
CA ILE A 137 -11.13 16.77 -18.70
C ILE A 137 -10.78 18.19 -19.10
N LYS A 138 -11.39 18.69 -20.16
CA LYS A 138 -11.25 20.06 -20.66
C LYS A 138 -12.60 20.66 -21.01
N GLU A 139 -12.71 21.96 -20.89
CA GLU A 139 -13.86 22.72 -21.37
C GLU A 139 -14.04 22.51 -22.88
N GLY A 140 -15.29 22.45 -23.34
CA GLY A 140 -15.63 22.17 -24.73
C GLY A 140 -15.64 20.68 -25.15
N GLN A 141 -15.21 19.76 -24.28
CA GLN A 141 -15.24 18.32 -24.56
C GLN A 141 -16.58 17.70 -24.12
N ALA A 142 -16.95 16.59 -24.77
CA ALA A 142 -18.07 15.77 -24.33
C ALA A 142 -17.70 15.03 -23.03
N LEU A 143 -18.64 15.01 -22.08
CA LEU A 143 -18.50 14.32 -20.81
C LEU A 143 -18.50 12.80 -21.02
N ASP A 144 -17.44 12.14 -20.58
CA ASP A 144 -17.32 10.69 -20.47
C ASP A 144 -17.29 10.30 -18.99
N PRO A 145 -18.27 9.52 -18.50
CA PRO A 145 -18.35 9.09 -17.10
C PRO A 145 -17.09 8.40 -16.58
N ASN A 146 -16.46 7.57 -17.42
CA ASN A 146 -15.25 6.86 -17.04
C ASN A 146 -14.07 7.81 -16.84
N THR A 147 -13.92 8.79 -17.73
CA THR A 147 -12.86 9.82 -17.62
C THR A 147 -13.02 10.66 -16.36
N ILE A 148 -14.28 11.03 -16.00
CA ILE A 148 -14.56 11.75 -14.76
C ILE A 148 -14.13 10.93 -13.54
N MET A 149 -14.57 9.68 -13.45
CA MET A 149 -14.22 8.80 -12.32
C MET A 149 -12.72 8.55 -12.19
N ASP A 150 -12.07 8.29 -13.32
CA ASP A 150 -10.62 8.08 -13.34
C ASP A 150 -9.85 9.35 -12.96
N ASN A 151 -10.37 10.54 -13.31
CA ASN A 151 -9.75 11.80 -12.93
C ASN A 151 -9.93 12.11 -11.43
N GLU A 152 -11.09 11.83 -10.84
CA GLU A 152 -11.26 11.93 -9.40
C GLU A 152 -10.27 11.02 -8.66
N ARG A 153 -10.15 9.76 -9.11
CA ARG A 153 -9.20 8.81 -8.57
C ARG A 153 -7.75 9.30 -8.69
N LEU A 154 -7.37 9.85 -9.85
CA LEU A 154 -6.04 10.41 -10.04
C LEU A 154 -5.75 11.51 -9.02
N LEU A 155 -6.67 12.46 -8.86
CA LEU A 155 -6.51 13.53 -7.88
C LEU A 155 -6.41 12.98 -6.44
N ARG A 156 -7.24 11.98 -6.07
CA ARG A 156 -7.13 11.32 -4.75
C ARG A 156 -5.82 10.55 -4.55
N SER A 157 -5.17 10.12 -5.63
CA SER A 157 -3.88 9.42 -5.54
C SER A 157 -2.69 10.35 -5.26
N LEU A 158 -2.86 11.67 -5.39
CA LEU A 158 -1.83 12.64 -5.07
C LEU A 158 -1.57 12.65 -3.56
N PRO A 159 -0.30 12.66 -3.11
CA PRO A 159 0.04 12.46 -1.70
C PRO A 159 -0.46 13.57 -0.77
N TYR A 160 -0.75 14.75 -1.32
CA TYR A 160 -1.21 15.94 -0.60
C TYR A 160 -2.72 16.15 -0.67
N ILE A 161 -3.45 15.35 -1.43
CA ILE A 161 -4.92 15.42 -1.52
C ILE A 161 -5.53 14.33 -0.61
N LYS A 162 -6.43 14.73 0.26
CA LYS A 162 -7.19 13.83 1.13
C LYS A 162 -8.32 13.14 0.39
N ASP A 163 -9.17 13.96 -0.26
CA ASP A 163 -10.31 13.46 -1.03
C ASP A 163 -10.77 14.51 -2.06
N VAL A 164 -11.53 14.05 -3.06
CA VAL A 164 -12.00 14.86 -4.19
C VAL A 164 -13.41 14.46 -4.56
N ARG A 165 -14.23 15.44 -4.96
CA ARG A 165 -15.58 15.22 -5.48
C ARG A 165 -15.84 16.10 -6.69
N PHE A 166 -16.35 15.49 -7.77
CA PHE A 166 -16.83 16.20 -8.94
C PHE A 166 -18.36 16.29 -8.88
N ILE A 167 -18.88 17.49 -9.03
CA ILE A 167 -20.31 17.79 -9.01
C ILE A 167 -20.67 18.35 -10.37
N ILE A 168 -21.64 17.71 -11.03
CA ILE A 168 -22.13 18.16 -12.32
C ILE A 168 -23.28 19.13 -12.09
N VAL A 169 -23.20 20.31 -12.70
CA VAL A 169 -24.20 21.37 -12.59
C VAL A 169 -24.81 21.62 -13.98
N PRO A 170 -26.04 21.15 -14.24
CA PRO A 170 -26.72 21.42 -15.50
C PRO A 170 -27.02 22.92 -15.68
N ARG A 171 -26.86 23.43 -16.90
CA ARG A 171 -27.24 24.81 -17.22
C ARG A 171 -28.72 24.88 -17.55
N LYS A 172 -29.44 25.79 -16.89
CA LYS A 172 -30.89 25.97 -17.09
C LYS A 172 -31.29 26.43 -18.51
N LEU A 173 -30.40 27.18 -19.17
CA LEU A 173 -30.63 27.76 -20.49
C LEU A 173 -30.16 26.87 -21.65
N ASN A 174 -29.36 25.84 -21.39
CA ASN A 174 -28.88 24.92 -22.40
C ASN A 174 -28.66 23.55 -21.76
N GLU A 175 -29.58 22.65 -21.97
CA GLU A 175 -29.55 21.31 -21.36
C GLU A 175 -28.42 20.40 -21.86
N ASP A 176 -27.85 20.70 -23.04
CA ASP A 176 -26.72 19.96 -23.60
C ASP A 176 -25.37 20.35 -23.01
N VAL A 177 -25.33 21.43 -22.19
CA VAL A 177 -24.11 21.92 -21.55
C VAL A 177 -24.19 21.77 -20.05
N VAL A 178 -23.11 21.26 -19.46
CA VAL A 178 -22.95 21.13 -18.01
C VAL A 178 -21.68 21.80 -17.53
N ASP A 179 -21.72 22.39 -16.35
CA ASP A 179 -20.54 22.88 -15.65
C ASP A 179 -20.07 21.83 -14.64
N ILE A 180 -18.77 21.80 -14.37
CA ILE A 180 -18.20 20.87 -13.39
C ILE A 180 -17.61 21.67 -12.23
N LEU A 181 -18.14 21.46 -11.02
CA LEU A 181 -17.56 21.94 -9.79
C LEU A 181 -16.69 20.84 -9.18
N ILE A 182 -15.40 21.09 -9.06
CA ILE A 182 -14.43 20.20 -8.43
C ILE A 182 -14.16 20.69 -7.02
N LEU A 183 -14.56 19.91 -6.03
CA LEU A 183 -14.22 20.13 -4.64
C LEU A 183 -12.99 19.27 -4.31
N THR A 184 -11.94 19.91 -3.78
CA THR A 184 -10.74 19.20 -3.28
C THR A 184 -10.53 19.54 -1.81
N GLN A 185 -10.04 18.58 -1.05
CA GLN A 185 -9.58 18.77 0.32
C GLN A 185 -8.17 18.24 0.45
N ASP A 186 -7.26 19.09 0.90
CA ASP A 186 -5.87 18.73 1.13
C ASP A 186 -5.71 17.97 2.46
N VAL A 187 -4.56 17.27 2.61
CA VAL A 187 -4.03 16.88 3.91
C VAL A 187 -3.08 17.97 4.41
N PHE A 188 -2.83 18.05 5.72
CA PHE A 188 -1.75 18.86 6.26
C PHE A 188 -0.42 18.27 5.78
N SER A 189 0.24 18.94 4.84
CA SER A 189 1.33 18.37 4.02
C SER A 189 2.66 18.21 4.78
N PHE A 190 2.86 18.97 5.85
CA PHE A 190 4.04 18.86 6.69
C PHE A 190 3.93 17.68 7.66
N GLY A 191 4.97 16.86 7.73
CA GLY A 191 5.00 15.68 8.57
C GLY A 191 6.33 15.49 9.28
N LEU A 192 6.23 14.73 10.37
CA LEU A 192 7.37 14.23 11.11
C LEU A 192 7.41 12.70 10.95
N SER A 193 8.58 12.14 10.89
CA SER A 193 8.80 10.70 10.99
C SER A 193 9.88 10.44 12.02
N GLY A 194 9.91 9.26 12.58
CA GLY A 194 10.95 8.89 13.52
C GLY A 194 10.83 7.45 13.97
N GLY A 195 11.94 6.92 14.43
CA GLY A 195 12.05 5.57 14.93
C GLY A 195 13.18 5.46 15.94
N ILE A 196 12.99 4.60 16.93
CA ILE A 196 14.04 4.22 17.89
C ILE A 196 14.25 2.73 17.71
N GLY A 197 15.38 2.35 17.11
CA GLY A 197 15.73 0.95 16.91
C GLY A 197 16.36 0.32 18.15
N SER A 198 17.11 1.11 18.92
CA SER A 198 17.72 0.72 20.21
C SER A 198 18.15 1.97 20.98
N ILE A 199 18.70 1.77 22.18
CA ILE A 199 19.24 2.89 22.99
C ILE A 199 20.40 3.63 22.27
N ASN A 200 21.04 2.98 21.30
CA ASN A 200 22.19 3.50 20.57
C ASN A 200 21.87 3.95 19.14
N ASN A 201 20.65 3.71 18.63
CA ASN A 201 20.29 4.12 17.30
C ASN A 201 18.85 4.65 17.25
N GLY A 202 18.66 5.67 16.42
CA GLY A 202 17.36 6.26 16.17
C GLY A 202 17.41 7.19 14.97
N GLU A 203 16.23 7.57 14.51
CA GLU A 203 16.07 8.50 13.41
C GLU A 203 14.97 9.50 13.69
N ILE A 204 15.11 10.69 13.14
CA ILE A 204 14.08 11.73 13.12
C ILE A 204 14.08 12.39 11.75
N GLY A 205 12.91 12.50 11.14
CA GLY A 205 12.73 13.11 9.84
C GLY A 205 11.65 14.17 9.84
N ILE A 206 11.84 15.12 8.94
CA ILE A 206 10.84 16.14 8.60
C ILE A 206 10.59 16.07 7.10
N TYR A 207 9.37 16.29 6.69
CA TYR A 207 9.03 16.32 5.27
C TYR A 207 7.81 17.22 5.01
N ASP A 208 7.76 17.79 3.80
CA ASP A 208 6.59 18.47 3.26
C ASP A 208 6.25 17.85 1.91
N LYS A 209 5.03 17.36 1.78
CA LYS A 209 4.53 16.69 0.57
C LYS A 209 3.91 17.64 -0.45
N ASN A 210 3.82 18.92 -0.12
CA ASN A 210 3.22 19.94 -0.98
C ASN A 210 3.82 21.31 -0.70
N VAL A 211 5.13 21.42 -0.84
CA VAL A 211 5.88 22.65 -0.57
C VAL A 211 5.18 23.86 -1.22
N LEU A 212 4.78 24.83 -0.40
CA LEU A 212 4.09 26.05 -0.83
C LEU A 212 2.87 25.81 -1.75
N GLY A 213 2.25 24.64 -1.72
CA GLY A 213 1.08 24.30 -2.54
C GLY A 213 1.40 24.03 -4.02
N ILE A 214 2.65 23.86 -4.42
CA ILE A 214 3.06 23.63 -5.83
C ILE A 214 3.15 22.16 -6.23
N GLY A 215 2.81 21.23 -5.31
CA GLY A 215 2.83 19.79 -5.57
C GLY A 215 4.22 19.17 -5.60
N HIS A 216 5.21 19.82 -5.00
CA HIS A 216 6.57 19.33 -4.82
C HIS A 216 6.72 18.74 -3.42
N GLU A 217 7.52 17.70 -3.31
CA GLU A 217 7.80 17.03 -2.04
C GLU A 217 9.29 17.17 -1.70
N ILE A 218 9.58 17.48 -0.44
CA ILE A 218 10.93 17.48 0.12
C ILE A 218 10.90 16.78 1.47
N GLY A 219 11.96 16.05 1.79
CA GLY A 219 12.13 15.45 3.10
C GLY A 219 13.59 15.30 3.47
N THR A 220 13.86 15.37 4.77
CA THR A 220 15.18 15.11 5.34
C THR A 220 15.03 14.31 6.62
N THR A 221 15.79 13.21 6.73
CA THR A 221 15.84 12.37 7.92
C THR A 221 17.26 12.39 8.46
N LEU A 222 17.41 12.68 9.74
CA LEU A 222 18.66 12.53 10.49
C LEU A 222 18.67 11.14 11.11
N ILE A 223 19.77 10.42 10.94
CA ILE A 223 19.97 9.06 11.44
C ILE A 223 21.17 9.09 12.38
N ALA A 224 20.96 8.64 13.61
CA ALA A 224 22.00 8.60 14.63
C ALA A 224 22.30 7.16 15.05
N ASN A 225 23.59 6.85 15.20
CA ASN A 225 24.06 5.59 15.79
C ASN A 225 25.37 5.83 16.53
N THR A 226 25.35 5.70 17.86
CA THR A 226 26.51 5.98 18.70
C THR A 226 27.62 4.94 18.54
N ASN A 227 27.33 3.76 18.00
CA ASN A 227 28.26 2.65 17.82
C ASN A 227 28.92 2.62 16.42
N GLN A 228 28.53 3.54 15.52
CA GLN A 228 29.00 3.57 14.13
C GLN A 228 29.64 4.92 13.79
N SER A 229 30.36 4.99 12.69
CA SER A 229 30.95 6.24 12.19
C SER A 229 30.48 6.44 10.73
N PRO A 230 29.96 7.64 10.38
CA PRO A 230 29.70 8.79 11.27
C PRO A 230 28.57 8.52 12.25
N HIS A 231 28.65 9.06 13.47
CA HIS A 231 27.60 8.87 14.50
C HIS A 231 26.26 9.47 14.11
N ILE A 232 26.27 10.52 13.27
CA ILE A 232 25.08 11.19 12.73
C ILE A 232 25.23 11.24 11.22
N GLY A 233 24.21 10.78 10.54
CA GLY A 233 24.06 10.88 9.10
C GLY A 233 22.72 11.48 8.72
N PHE A 234 22.51 11.71 7.43
CA PHE A 234 21.26 12.23 6.91
C PHE A 234 20.89 11.62 5.57
N GLU A 235 19.60 11.64 5.30
CA GLU A 235 19.00 11.35 4.01
C GLU A 235 18.12 12.50 3.61
N SER A 236 18.25 12.99 2.38
CA SER A 236 17.38 14.03 1.83
C SER A 236 16.87 13.60 0.47
N TYR A 237 15.63 13.93 0.19
CA TYR A 237 15.03 13.68 -1.11
C TYR A 237 14.17 14.85 -1.56
N TYR A 238 14.00 14.95 -2.87
CA TYR A 238 13.12 15.90 -3.53
C TYR A 238 12.38 15.22 -4.66
N SER A 239 11.06 15.45 -4.75
CA SER A 239 10.22 14.83 -5.78
C SER A 239 9.23 15.84 -6.36
N ILE A 240 8.92 15.69 -7.63
CA ILE A 240 7.90 16.43 -8.35
C ILE A 240 6.94 15.44 -8.98
N ASN A 241 5.69 15.46 -8.55
CA ASN A 241 4.64 14.69 -9.20
C ASN A 241 4.11 15.47 -10.41
N ASN A 242 4.08 14.82 -11.57
CA ASN A 242 3.55 15.40 -12.81
C ASN A 242 4.27 16.70 -13.25
N VAL A 243 5.52 16.56 -13.69
CA VAL A 243 6.33 17.67 -14.20
C VAL A 243 5.60 18.36 -15.37
N LYS A 244 5.26 19.65 -15.19
CA LYS A 244 4.59 20.51 -16.19
C LYS A 244 3.33 19.88 -16.83
N GLY A 245 2.62 18.97 -16.15
CA GLY A 245 1.40 18.34 -16.69
C GLY A 245 1.62 17.20 -17.70
N ASN A 246 2.87 16.74 -17.88
CA ASN A 246 3.21 15.65 -18.81
C ASN A 246 3.09 14.26 -18.20
N PHE A 247 2.64 14.18 -16.92
CA PHE A 247 2.55 12.93 -16.15
C PHE A 247 3.89 12.19 -16.06
N ILE A 248 4.97 12.94 -15.98
CA ILE A 248 6.31 12.46 -15.67
C ILE A 248 6.58 12.85 -14.22
N ASP A 249 6.89 11.87 -13.39
CA ASP A 249 7.34 12.07 -12.03
C ASP A 249 8.86 12.15 -12.01
N PHE A 250 9.40 13.10 -11.28
CA PHE A 250 10.83 13.27 -11.07
C PHE A 250 11.15 13.06 -9.60
N SER A 251 12.23 12.34 -9.32
CA SER A 251 12.74 12.19 -7.95
C SER A 251 14.26 12.17 -7.94
N THR A 252 14.84 12.79 -6.94
CA THR A 252 16.26 12.75 -6.64
C THR A 252 16.49 12.68 -5.14
N GLY A 253 17.59 12.08 -4.72
CA GLY A 253 17.92 12.04 -3.30
C GLY A 253 19.40 11.80 -3.07
N TYR A 254 19.87 12.30 -1.94
CA TYR A 254 21.22 12.09 -1.45
C TYR A 254 21.17 11.60 0.00
N SER A 255 21.91 10.56 0.27
CA SER A 255 22.07 9.96 1.60
C SER A 255 23.53 9.90 1.96
N ASN A 256 23.84 10.28 3.19
CA ASN A 256 25.16 10.15 3.79
C ASN A 256 24.98 9.68 5.24
N THR A 257 25.02 8.38 5.45
CA THR A 257 24.77 7.72 6.73
C THR A 257 25.91 6.79 7.08
N TYR A 258 25.91 6.26 8.29
CA TYR A 258 26.85 5.22 8.68
C TYR A 258 26.63 3.89 7.91
N LEU A 259 25.44 3.69 7.30
CA LEU A 259 25.10 2.50 6.52
C LEU A 259 25.53 2.63 5.07
N TYR A 260 25.29 3.79 4.45
CA TYR A 260 25.58 4.00 3.03
C TYR A 260 25.68 5.48 2.64
N HIS A 261 26.39 5.71 1.55
CA HIS A 261 26.33 6.94 0.78
C HIS A 261 25.64 6.63 -0.54
N ARG A 262 24.63 7.40 -0.90
CA ARG A 262 23.85 7.15 -2.11
C ARG A 262 23.38 8.45 -2.75
N LEU A 263 23.52 8.52 -4.05
CA LEU A 263 22.94 9.55 -4.89
C LEU A 263 22.09 8.86 -5.95
N PHE A 264 20.87 9.32 -6.15
CA PHE A 264 20.02 8.85 -7.24
C PHE A 264 19.25 9.97 -7.92
N VAL A 265 18.92 9.76 -9.19
CA VAL A 265 18.01 10.56 -10.00
C VAL A 265 17.10 9.61 -10.76
N SER A 266 15.80 9.90 -10.79
CA SER A 266 14.82 9.10 -11.53
C SER A 266 13.77 9.95 -12.19
N PHE A 267 13.30 9.48 -13.35
CA PHE A 267 12.14 9.95 -14.09
C PHE A 267 11.24 8.77 -14.36
N GLU A 268 9.95 8.90 -14.10
CA GLU A 268 8.99 7.83 -14.30
C GLU A 268 7.71 8.36 -14.93
N ARG A 269 7.18 7.67 -15.91
CA ARG A 269 5.88 7.93 -16.50
C ARG A 269 5.12 6.63 -16.65
N ASP A 270 4.03 6.53 -15.90
CA ASP A 270 3.17 5.36 -15.89
C ASP A 270 2.08 5.39 -16.98
N PHE A 271 1.49 4.23 -17.31
CA PHE A 271 0.24 4.14 -18.08
C PHE A 271 -0.96 4.56 -17.21
N LEU A 272 -1.01 5.82 -16.79
CA LEU A 272 -2.02 6.34 -15.85
C LEU A 272 -3.43 6.32 -16.44
N ARG A 273 -3.57 6.70 -17.71
CA ARG A 273 -4.85 6.78 -18.42
C ARG A 273 -5.06 5.55 -19.30
N PRO A 274 -6.31 5.10 -19.51
CA PRO A 274 -6.61 4.13 -20.55
C PRO A 274 -6.16 4.58 -21.95
N GLN A 275 -6.13 5.90 -22.20
CA GLN A 275 -5.71 6.52 -23.46
C GLN A 275 -4.19 6.76 -23.54
N SER A 276 -3.44 6.56 -22.47
CA SER A 276 -1.97 6.70 -22.51
C SER A 276 -1.37 5.68 -23.47
N THR A 277 -0.67 6.16 -24.50
CA THR A 277 -0.06 5.31 -25.50
C THR A 277 1.34 4.89 -25.12
N ASN A 278 2.04 5.70 -24.34
CA ASN A 278 3.45 5.51 -24.00
C ASN A 278 3.67 5.66 -22.49
N ALA A 279 4.59 4.87 -21.97
CA ALA A 279 5.12 4.95 -20.61
C ALA A 279 6.61 4.66 -20.64
N GLY A 280 7.35 4.98 -19.58
CA GLY A 280 8.78 4.74 -19.52
C GLY A 280 9.39 5.31 -18.26
N GLY A 281 10.60 4.89 -17.95
CA GLY A 281 11.35 5.38 -16.81
C GLY A 281 12.86 5.36 -17.08
N LEU A 282 13.56 6.23 -16.37
CA LEU A 282 15.01 6.30 -16.32
C LEU A 282 15.45 6.46 -14.87
N MET A 283 16.46 5.71 -14.46
CA MET A 283 17.05 5.81 -13.14
C MET A 283 18.56 5.69 -13.24
N ALA A 284 19.27 6.56 -12.55
CA ALA A 284 20.70 6.46 -12.31
C ALA A 284 20.95 6.54 -10.81
N MET A 285 21.76 5.63 -10.29
CA MET A 285 22.10 5.57 -8.87
C MET A 285 23.55 5.15 -8.69
N ARG A 286 24.29 5.89 -7.84
CA ARG A 286 25.56 5.46 -7.27
C ARG A 286 25.34 5.19 -5.80
N SER A 287 25.73 4.02 -5.33
CA SER A 287 25.61 3.64 -3.93
C SER A 287 26.89 3.01 -3.43
N PHE A 288 27.35 3.52 -2.29
CA PHE A 288 28.42 2.92 -1.52
C PHE A 288 27.85 2.52 -0.16
N ARG A 289 28.03 1.27 0.22
CA ARG A 289 27.68 0.73 1.54
C ARG A 289 28.94 0.33 2.27
N SER A 290 29.13 0.88 3.46
CA SER A 290 30.27 0.55 4.34
C SER A 290 29.93 -0.53 5.35
N ASP A 291 28.62 -0.81 5.52
CA ASP A 291 28.17 -1.81 6.47
C ASP A 291 28.55 -3.21 6.00
N LYS A 292 28.88 -3.99 6.98
CA LYS A 292 28.98 -5.43 6.86
C LYS A 292 27.71 -5.91 6.19
N ILE A 293 27.82 -6.46 5.01
CA ILE A 293 26.77 -7.31 4.52
C ILE A 293 26.82 -8.52 5.46
N ASN A 294 26.01 -8.47 6.52
CA ASN A 294 25.68 -9.64 7.32
C ASN A 294 24.84 -10.54 6.44
N GLN A 295 25.47 -11.12 5.45
CA GLN A 295 25.02 -12.33 4.85
C GLN A 295 25.48 -13.40 5.84
N ASP A 296 24.57 -13.65 6.77
CA ASP A 296 24.75 -14.62 7.82
C ASP A 296 25.52 -15.83 7.31
N ASP A 297 26.62 -16.11 8.00
CA ASP A 297 27.43 -17.34 8.00
C ASP A 297 28.33 -17.68 6.82
N PHE A 298 28.18 -17.10 5.61
CA PHE A 298 29.01 -17.49 4.45
C PHE A 298 30.04 -16.46 4.01
N VAL A 299 29.94 -15.21 4.43
CA VAL A 299 30.93 -14.18 4.14
C VAL A 299 31.51 -13.64 5.46
N THR A 300 32.55 -14.26 5.96
CA THR A 300 33.30 -13.83 7.14
C THR A 300 34.05 -12.50 6.95
N SER A 301 34.05 -11.92 5.74
CA SER A 301 34.67 -10.64 5.44
C SER A 301 33.63 -9.53 5.28
N LYS A 302 33.81 -8.47 6.09
CA LYS A 302 33.15 -7.16 5.97
C LYS A 302 33.60 -6.49 4.67
N SER A 303 32.96 -6.81 3.56
CA SER A 303 33.35 -6.23 2.29
C SER A 303 32.42 -5.04 1.96
N PRO A 304 32.98 -3.86 1.69
CA PRO A 304 32.17 -2.74 1.24
C PRO A 304 31.51 -3.07 -0.10
N LEU A 305 30.36 -2.50 -0.33
CA LEU A 305 29.61 -2.64 -1.58
C LEU A 305 29.52 -1.27 -2.25
N ASP A 306 30.25 -1.07 -3.35
CA ASP A 306 30.22 0.15 -4.15
C ASP A 306 29.80 -0.19 -5.58
N TYR A 307 28.70 0.42 -6.04
CA TYR A 307 28.18 0.10 -7.37
C TYR A 307 27.47 1.27 -8.05
N LEU A 308 27.50 1.24 -9.37
CA LEU A 308 26.70 2.06 -10.27
C LEU A 308 25.52 1.23 -10.79
N PHE A 309 24.33 1.78 -10.70
CA PHE A 309 23.10 1.22 -11.24
C PHE A 309 22.47 2.19 -12.24
N LEU A 310 22.26 1.73 -13.47
CA LEU A 310 21.57 2.46 -14.52
C LEU A 310 20.41 1.60 -15.00
N ASP A 311 19.25 2.20 -15.14
CA ASP A 311 18.03 1.53 -15.52
C ASP A 311 17.22 2.42 -16.46
N GLY A 312 16.74 1.85 -17.56
CA GLY A 312 15.88 2.56 -18.50
C GLY A 312 14.88 1.61 -19.12
N TRP A 313 13.62 2.01 -19.16
CA TRP A 313 12.57 1.25 -19.81
C TRP A 313 11.64 2.15 -20.62
N TYR A 314 11.01 1.56 -21.63
CA TYR A 314 9.99 2.18 -22.44
C TYR A 314 8.93 1.15 -22.82
N GLY A 315 7.67 1.56 -22.75
CA GLY A 315 6.52 0.75 -23.11
C GLY A 315 5.52 1.50 -23.98
N ARG A 316 4.91 0.76 -24.91
CA ARG A 316 3.90 1.29 -25.83
C ARG A 316 2.66 0.42 -25.83
N LYS A 317 1.50 1.06 -25.69
CA LYS A 317 0.19 0.43 -25.88
C LYS A 317 -0.02 0.13 -27.36
N LEU A 318 -0.41 -1.10 -27.67
CA LEU A 318 -0.76 -1.55 -29.02
C LEU A 318 -2.27 -1.44 -29.22
N ASN A 319 -2.67 -0.77 -30.31
CA ASN A 319 -4.08 -0.68 -30.71
C ASN A 319 -4.38 -1.81 -31.70
N LEU A 320 -5.03 -2.87 -31.24
CA LEU A 320 -5.34 -4.04 -32.08
C LEU A 320 -6.64 -3.90 -32.89
N GLY A 321 -7.33 -2.76 -32.82
CA GLY A 321 -8.63 -2.59 -33.44
C GLY A 321 -9.75 -3.47 -32.85
N ILE A 322 -9.44 -4.24 -31.80
CA ILE A 322 -10.36 -5.17 -31.15
C ILE A 322 -11.25 -4.36 -30.20
N ASN A 323 -12.50 -4.20 -30.62
CA ASN A 323 -13.64 -3.72 -29.85
C ASN A 323 -13.49 -2.37 -29.11
N PRO A 324 -13.88 -1.25 -29.75
CA PRO A 324 -13.88 0.07 -29.09
C PRO A 324 -14.85 0.18 -27.90
N LYS A 325 -15.72 -0.81 -27.66
CA LYS A 325 -16.67 -0.81 -26.53
C LYS A 325 -16.02 -1.08 -25.17
N ASP A 326 -14.85 -1.73 -25.11
CA ASP A 326 -14.11 -1.94 -23.87
C ASP A 326 -12.78 -1.15 -23.86
N SER A 327 -12.91 0.16 -23.67
CA SER A 327 -11.79 1.13 -23.69
C SER A 327 -10.73 0.87 -22.62
N ARG A 328 -10.96 -0.07 -21.71
CA ARG A 328 -10.09 -0.37 -20.56
C ARG A 328 -9.13 -1.52 -20.80
N PHE A 329 -9.35 -2.33 -21.85
CA PHE A 329 -8.40 -3.35 -22.26
C PHE A 329 -7.15 -2.71 -22.85
N GLN A 330 -5.99 -3.20 -22.44
CA GLN A 330 -4.69 -2.73 -22.93
C GLN A 330 -3.80 -3.93 -23.24
N MET A 331 -3.22 -3.93 -24.43
CA MET A 331 -2.09 -4.74 -24.79
C MET A 331 -0.87 -3.83 -24.87
N THR A 332 0.20 -4.18 -24.16
CA THR A 332 1.39 -3.33 -24.05
C THR A 332 2.63 -4.13 -24.41
N LEU A 333 3.48 -3.55 -25.23
CA LEU A 333 4.85 -4.03 -25.50
C LEU A 333 5.83 -3.11 -24.79
N SER A 334 6.74 -3.67 -23.98
CA SER A 334 7.74 -2.88 -23.25
C SER A 334 9.12 -3.49 -23.38
N GLY A 335 10.15 -2.64 -23.29
CA GLY A 335 11.54 -3.04 -23.25
C GLY A 335 12.27 -2.35 -22.09
N ARG A 336 13.28 -2.99 -21.53
CA ARG A 336 14.12 -2.47 -20.44
C ARG A 336 15.57 -2.86 -20.62
N ILE A 337 16.46 -1.93 -20.30
CA ILE A 337 17.89 -2.17 -20.17
C ILE A 337 18.27 -1.79 -18.73
N ARG A 338 18.92 -2.73 -18.06
CA ARG A 338 19.43 -2.54 -16.68
C ARG A 338 20.92 -2.85 -16.68
N TYR A 339 21.70 -1.93 -16.16
CA TYR A 339 23.15 -2.07 -16.02
C TYR A 339 23.52 -1.94 -14.55
N ILE A 340 24.31 -2.90 -14.04
CA ILE A 340 24.91 -2.83 -12.72
C ILE A 340 26.39 -3.14 -12.84
N SER A 341 27.22 -2.29 -12.22
CA SER A 341 28.66 -2.44 -12.17
C SER A 341 29.16 -2.18 -10.76
N PHE A 342 29.85 -3.16 -10.20
CA PHE A 342 30.44 -3.10 -8.87
C PHE A 342 31.88 -2.64 -8.95
N TYR A 343 32.24 -1.64 -8.18
CA TYR A 343 33.63 -1.17 -7.99
C TYR A 343 34.27 -1.85 -6.78
N GLN A 344 33.47 -2.09 -5.75
CA GLN A 344 33.84 -2.85 -4.56
C GLN A 344 32.70 -3.81 -4.21
N ARG A 345 33.02 -5.04 -3.90
CA ARG A 345 32.06 -6.10 -3.56
C ARG A 345 32.78 -7.26 -2.85
N PRO A 346 32.06 -8.15 -2.16
CA PRO A 346 32.60 -9.43 -1.72
C PRO A 346 33.22 -10.18 -2.89
N LEU A 347 34.27 -10.95 -2.64
CA LEU A 347 34.90 -11.78 -3.67
C LEU A 347 33.82 -12.72 -4.28
N PRO A 348 33.59 -12.65 -5.58
CA PRO A 348 32.61 -13.51 -6.21
C PRO A 348 33.14 -14.95 -6.27
N ASP A 349 32.35 -15.88 -5.79
CA ASP A 349 32.57 -17.32 -6.00
C ASP A 349 31.62 -17.78 -7.11
N ILE A 350 32.17 -18.32 -8.19
CA ILE A 350 31.42 -18.76 -9.36
C ILE A 350 30.31 -19.77 -9.00
N ASN A 351 30.53 -20.55 -7.96
CA ASN A 351 29.59 -21.60 -7.55
C ASN A 351 28.55 -21.12 -6.53
N ASN A 352 28.91 -20.19 -5.63
CA ASN A 352 28.10 -19.87 -4.45
C ASN A 352 27.68 -18.42 -4.36
N ASN A 353 28.40 -17.46 -4.96
CA ASN A 353 28.18 -16.03 -4.77
C ASN A 353 28.16 -15.22 -6.08
N GLN A 354 27.32 -15.62 -7.05
CA GLN A 354 27.10 -14.85 -8.28
C GLN A 354 26.12 -13.69 -8.07
N TYR A 355 25.60 -13.45 -6.88
CA TYR A 355 24.59 -12.45 -6.60
C TYR A 355 25.07 -11.01 -6.89
N PHE A 356 26.36 -10.73 -6.60
CA PHE A 356 26.99 -9.43 -6.85
C PHE A 356 27.74 -9.38 -8.19
N ALA A 357 27.18 -9.96 -9.22
CA ALA A 357 27.77 -9.98 -10.55
C ALA A 357 27.58 -8.65 -11.28
N ASN A 358 28.62 -8.20 -11.98
CA ASN A 358 28.44 -7.17 -13.02
C ASN A 358 27.54 -7.73 -14.12
N SER A 359 26.51 -7.00 -14.47
CA SER A 359 25.60 -7.46 -15.53
C SER A 359 24.97 -6.33 -16.31
N THR A 360 24.61 -6.65 -17.55
CA THR A 360 23.71 -5.84 -18.38
C THR A 360 22.54 -6.72 -18.81
N MET A 361 21.36 -6.38 -18.31
CA MET A 361 20.15 -7.14 -18.56
C MET A 361 19.27 -6.42 -19.58
N TYR A 362 18.87 -7.13 -20.63
CA TYR A 362 17.92 -6.70 -21.65
C TYR A 362 16.64 -7.49 -21.48
N LEU A 363 15.53 -6.81 -21.26
CA LEU A 363 14.22 -7.43 -21.07
C LEU A 363 13.22 -6.88 -22.08
N GLY A 364 12.34 -7.75 -22.55
CA GLY A 364 11.15 -7.41 -23.31
C GLY A 364 9.92 -8.01 -22.66
N SER A 365 8.79 -7.31 -22.65
CA SER A 365 7.54 -7.86 -22.15
C SER A 365 6.37 -7.62 -23.08
N LEU A 366 5.43 -8.57 -23.06
CA LEU A 366 4.11 -8.46 -23.63
C LEU A 366 3.11 -8.59 -22.50
N SER A 367 2.30 -7.54 -22.28
CA SER A 367 1.34 -7.49 -21.19
C SER A 367 -0.07 -7.29 -21.72
N PHE A 368 -1.02 -8.04 -21.14
CA PHE A 368 -2.46 -7.89 -21.34
C PHE A 368 -3.07 -7.46 -20.02
N SER A 369 -3.75 -6.32 -20.02
CA SER A 369 -4.36 -5.81 -18.79
C SER A 369 -5.73 -5.21 -19.04
N GLN A 370 -6.58 -5.32 -18.03
CA GLN A 370 -7.83 -4.59 -17.93
C GLN A 370 -7.95 -4.08 -16.50
N ARG A 371 -8.23 -2.79 -16.36
CA ARG A 371 -8.26 -2.16 -15.04
C ARG A 371 -9.46 -1.23 -14.90
N SER A 372 -10.21 -1.43 -13.84
CA SER A 372 -11.27 -0.54 -13.35
C SER A 372 -11.15 -0.39 -11.84
N TYR A 373 -11.96 0.46 -11.23
CA TYR A 373 -11.91 0.70 -9.80
C TYR A 373 -13.31 0.69 -9.21
N ILE A 374 -13.38 0.25 -7.97
CA ILE A 374 -14.58 0.25 -7.16
C ILE A 374 -14.30 1.14 -5.98
N ARG A 375 -15.26 1.96 -5.60
CA ARG A 375 -15.16 2.79 -4.41
C ARG A 375 -15.69 2.04 -3.21
N ASP A 376 -14.93 2.05 -2.14
CA ASP A 376 -15.29 1.49 -0.84
C ASP A 376 -14.70 2.40 0.26
N TYR A 377 -14.94 2.07 1.50
CA TYR A 377 -14.42 2.78 2.67
C TYR A 377 -14.10 1.79 3.79
N LEU A 378 -13.30 2.20 4.78
CA LEU A 378 -12.88 1.34 5.89
C LEU A 378 -12.23 0.02 5.42
N VAL A 379 -11.40 0.09 4.38
CA VAL A 379 -10.54 -1.02 4.01
C VAL A 379 -9.17 -0.84 4.68
N TYR A 380 -8.45 0.22 4.31
CA TYR A 380 -7.17 0.60 4.91
C TYR A 380 -7.18 2.03 5.47
N SER A 381 -8.21 2.82 5.13
CA SER A 381 -8.43 4.17 5.64
C SER A 381 -9.54 4.17 6.70
N TYR A 382 -9.70 5.33 7.34
CA TYR A 382 -10.67 5.52 8.42
C TYR A 382 -11.81 6.45 7.97
N GLY A 383 -12.35 6.16 6.78
CA GLY A 383 -13.58 6.80 6.33
C GLY A 383 -13.39 7.87 5.26
N ILE A 384 -12.29 7.87 4.52
CA ILE A 384 -12.19 8.50 3.22
C ILE A 384 -12.50 7.49 2.12
N THR A 385 -12.74 7.98 0.90
CA THR A 385 -12.96 7.14 -0.28
C THR A 385 -11.70 6.36 -0.62
N GLU A 386 -11.84 5.05 -0.84
CA GLU A 386 -10.78 4.16 -1.29
C GLU A 386 -11.14 3.55 -2.64
N ASP A 387 -10.19 3.67 -3.58
CA ASP A 387 -10.35 3.12 -4.93
C ASP A 387 -9.70 1.73 -4.99
N ILE A 388 -10.52 0.68 -4.97
CA ILE A 388 -10.08 -0.72 -5.02
C ILE A 388 -9.94 -1.14 -6.48
N PRO A 389 -8.75 -1.54 -6.95
CA PRO A 389 -8.55 -1.96 -8.33
C PRO A 389 -9.24 -3.30 -8.60
N LYS A 390 -9.92 -3.37 -9.74
CA LYS A 390 -10.58 -4.55 -10.29
C LYS A 390 -10.07 -4.79 -11.69
N GLY A 391 -9.75 -6.06 -12.01
CA GLY A 391 -9.30 -6.41 -13.34
C GLY A 391 -8.28 -7.54 -13.34
N TYR A 392 -7.38 -7.52 -14.31
CA TYR A 392 -6.31 -8.51 -14.45
C TYR A 392 -5.07 -7.88 -15.11
N LEU A 393 -3.93 -8.52 -14.85
CA LEU A 393 -2.67 -8.28 -15.54
C LEU A 393 -2.04 -9.66 -15.82
N HIS A 394 -1.84 -9.94 -17.10
CA HIS A 394 -1.09 -11.10 -17.58
C HIS A 394 0.14 -10.57 -18.31
N GLU A 395 1.31 -10.99 -17.88
CA GLU A 395 2.57 -10.51 -18.41
C GLU A 395 3.49 -11.67 -18.74
N LEU A 396 4.07 -11.62 -19.93
CA LEU A 396 5.11 -12.52 -20.38
C LEU A 396 6.38 -11.71 -20.63
N VAL A 397 7.46 -12.10 -19.98
CA VAL A 397 8.77 -11.43 -20.09
C VAL A 397 9.80 -12.39 -20.63
N PHE A 398 10.61 -11.89 -21.54
CA PHE A 398 11.80 -12.54 -22.07
C PHE A 398 12.99 -11.60 -21.93
N GLY A 399 14.16 -12.18 -21.72
CA GLY A 399 15.35 -11.36 -21.61
C GLY A 399 16.64 -12.11 -21.79
N PHE A 400 17.68 -11.32 -21.86
CA PHE A 400 19.06 -11.75 -21.96
C PHE A 400 19.87 -11.01 -20.90
N ASP A 401 20.55 -11.76 -20.05
CA ASP A 401 21.44 -11.25 -19.02
C ASP A 401 22.90 -11.52 -19.45
N LYS A 402 23.59 -10.44 -19.84
CA LYS A 402 25.03 -10.48 -20.10
C LYS A 402 25.74 -10.33 -18.75
N ASN A 403 26.02 -11.45 -18.14
CA ASN A 403 26.63 -11.55 -16.81
C ASN A 403 28.12 -11.89 -16.98
N GLU A 404 28.97 -11.37 -16.09
CA GLU A 404 30.42 -11.65 -16.09
C GLU A 404 30.76 -13.14 -15.89
N PHE A 405 29.86 -13.91 -15.23
CA PHE A 405 30.02 -15.36 -15.01
C PHE A 405 29.34 -16.23 -16.07
N GLY A 406 28.94 -15.62 -17.17
CA GLY A 406 28.31 -16.28 -18.30
C GLY A 406 26.92 -15.74 -18.63
N ASN A 407 26.64 -15.74 -19.92
CA ASN A 407 25.38 -15.23 -20.43
C ASN A 407 24.21 -16.17 -20.10
N ARG A 408 23.06 -15.59 -19.80
CA ARG A 408 21.84 -16.31 -19.45
C ARG A 408 20.64 -15.75 -20.19
N LEU A 409 19.71 -16.61 -20.58
CA LEU A 409 18.37 -16.17 -20.95
C LEU A 409 17.52 -16.04 -19.71
N TYR A 410 16.53 -15.18 -19.74
CA TYR A 410 15.52 -15.02 -18.70
C TYR A 410 14.13 -15.14 -19.29
N SER A 411 13.22 -15.79 -18.59
CA SER A 411 11.81 -15.77 -18.93
C SER A 411 10.94 -15.88 -17.71
N HIS A 412 9.79 -15.20 -17.73
CA HIS A 412 8.75 -15.42 -16.73
C HIS A 412 7.34 -15.20 -17.30
N LEU A 413 6.39 -15.86 -16.67
CA LEU A 413 4.96 -15.64 -16.82
C LEU A 413 4.42 -15.13 -15.50
N PHE A 414 3.70 -14.00 -15.52
CA PHE A 414 2.97 -13.47 -14.37
C PHE A 414 1.49 -13.33 -14.73
N LEU A 415 0.63 -13.92 -13.91
CA LEU A 415 -0.82 -13.86 -14.04
C LEU A 415 -1.40 -13.29 -12.76
N SER A 416 -2.24 -12.28 -12.84
CA SER A 416 -2.96 -11.76 -11.68
C SER A 416 -4.37 -11.35 -12.03
N THR A 417 -5.28 -11.50 -11.09
CA THR A 417 -6.66 -11.04 -11.20
C THR A 417 -7.19 -10.58 -9.85
N GLY A 418 -8.06 -9.59 -9.87
CA GLY A 418 -8.76 -9.08 -8.69
C GLY A 418 -10.18 -8.70 -9.01
N ASN A 419 -11.14 -9.20 -8.23
CA ASN A 419 -12.56 -9.01 -8.50
C ASN A 419 -13.40 -9.00 -7.23
N LEU A 420 -14.58 -8.32 -7.33
CA LEU A 420 -15.67 -8.50 -6.38
C LEU A 420 -16.60 -9.60 -6.85
N PHE A 421 -17.04 -10.44 -5.94
CA PHE A 421 -18.07 -11.43 -6.26
C PHE A 421 -19.47 -10.80 -6.27
N LYS A 422 -20.21 -11.03 -7.36
CA LYS A 422 -21.52 -10.37 -7.60
C LYS A 422 -22.58 -10.59 -6.51
N ASN A 423 -22.56 -11.74 -5.85
CA ASN A 423 -23.60 -12.12 -4.87
C ASN A 423 -23.20 -11.86 -3.40
N LYS A 424 -21.94 -11.55 -3.14
CA LYS A 424 -21.42 -11.18 -1.83
C LYS A 424 -20.26 -10.19 -2.03
N PRO A 425 -20.32 -8.97 -1.51
CA PRO A 425 -19.33 -7.93 -1.79
C PRO A 425 -18.00 -8.17 -1.04
N TYR A 426 -17.33 -9.29 -1.31
CA TYR A 426 -15.95 -9.51 -0.91
C TYR A 426 -15.01 -9.43 -2.10
N TYR A 427 -13.82 -8.94 -1.84
CA TYR A 427 -12.76 -8.79 -2.83
C TYR A 427 -11.78 -9.96 -2.73
N LEU A 428 -11.46 -10.56 -3.86
CA LEU A 428 -10.44 -11.58 -3.98
C LEU A 428 -9.42 -11.17 -5.03
N TYR A 429 -8.16 -11.13 -4.62
CA TYR A 429 -7.00 -11.00 -5.49
C TYR A 429 -6.23 -12.31 -5.51
N THR A 430 -5.81 -12.75 -6.70
CA THR A 430 -4.94 -13.90 -6.87
C THR A 430 -3.82 -13.57 -7.86
N SER A 431 -2.62 -14.10 -7.63
CA SER A 431 -1.53 -14.03 -8.59
C SER A 431 -0.69 -15.31 -8.61
N LEU A 432 -0.13 -15.58 -9.79
CA LEU A 432 0.83 -16.67 -10.04
C LEU A 432 1.97 -16.10 -10.86
N GLY A 433 3.20 -16.21 -10.35
CA GLY A 433 4.42 -15.89 -11.06
C GLY A 433 5.28 -17.15 -11.21
N VAL A 434 5.76 -17.42 -12.42
CA VAL A 434 6.70 -18.52 -12.70
C VAL A 434 7.80 -17.99 -13.59
N GLY A 435 9.06 -18.06 -13.15
CA GLY A 435 10.17 -17.54 -13.92
C GLY A 435 11.51 -18.16 -13.59
N SER A 436 12.48 -18.01 -14.49
CA SER A 436 13.80 -18.57 -14.34
C SER A 436 14.82 -17.93 -15.24
N TYR A 437 16.09 -18.06 -14.87
CA TYR A 437 17.23 -17.91 -15.77
C TYR A 437 17.60 -19.28 -16.35
N TRP A 438 18.10 -19.25 -17.60
CA TRP A 438 18.44 -20.44 -18.36
C TRP A 438 19.88 -20.32 -18.87
N LYS A 439 20.70 -21.28 -18.48
CA LYS A 439 22.07 -21.49 -18.99
C LYS A 439 22.11 -22.78 -19.83
N ARG A 440 23.22 -23.02 -20.53
CA ARG A 440 23.44 -24.29 -21.23
C ARG A 440 23.40 -25.49 -20.28
N THR A 441 23.76 -25.27 -19.00
CA THR A 441 23.78 -26.28 -17.93
C THR A 441 22.39 -26.54 -17.31
N GLY A 442 21.38 -25.75 -17.66
CA GLY A 442 20.03 -25.90 -17.13
C GLY A 442 19.44 -24.62 -16.54
N LEU A 443 18.40 -24.81 -15.76
CA LEU A 443 17.64 -23.77 -15.08
C LEU A 443 18.39 -23.28 -13.84
N GLU A 444 18.46 -21.95 -13.66
CA GLU A 444 19.09 -21.28 -12.53
C GLU A 444 18.16 -20.22 -11.96
N GLN A 445 18.16 -20.02 -10.66
CA GLN A 445 17.36 -19.02 -9.93
C GLN A 445 15.86 -19.07 -10.28
N GLY A 446 15.29 -20.27 -10.43
CA GLY A 446 13.88 -20.45 -10.69
C GLY A 446 13.01 -20.04 -9.51
N ILE A 447 11.80 -19.55 -9.80
CA ILE A 447 10.81 -19.14 -8.82
C ILE A 447 9.40 -19.55 -9.27
N VAL A 448 8.61 -20.01 -8.31
CA VAL A 448 7.15 -20.09 -8.39
C VAL A 448 6.60 -19.33 -7.21
N ASP A 449 5.78 -18.32 -7.46
CA ASP A 449 5.17 -17.45 -6.45
C ASP A 449 3.65 -17.41 -6.64
N PHE A 450 2.91 -17.84 -5.63
CA PHE A 450 1.45 -17.87 -5.63
C PHE A 450 0.91 -17.09 -4.44
N LYS A 451 0.01 -16.14 -4.72
CA LYS A 451 -0.59 -15.27 -3.69
C LYS A 451 -2.11 -15.24 -3.81
N VAL A 452 -2.78 -15.26 -2.66
CA VAL A 452 -4.21 -15.03 -2.53
C VAL A 452 -4.45 -14.01 -1.44
N ASN A 453 -5.19 -12.95 -1.76
CA ASN A 453 -5.62 -11.95 -0.78
C ASN A 453 -7.14 -11.82 -0.83
N PHE A 454 -7.76 -12.06 0.30
CA PHE A 454 -9.19 -11.95 0.51
C PHE A 454 -9.50 -10.81 1.46
N ILE A 455 -10.49 -9.99 1.10
CA ILE A 455 -11.03 -8.91 1.93
C ILE A 455 -12.53 -9.11 2.02
N SER A 456 -13.05 -9.27 3.23
CA SER A 456 -14.49 -9.42 3.45
C SER A 456 -15.25 -8.13 3.13
N GLN A 457 -16.57 -8.24 2.95
CA GLN A 457 -17.47 -7.09 3.08
C GLN A 457 -17.33 -6.48 4.48
N LEU A 458 -17.73 -5.22 4.61
CA LEU A 458 -17.89 -4.59 5.91
C LEU A 458 -19.13 -5.20 6.60
N PHE A 459 -18.95 -5.68 7.82
CA PHE A 459 -20.04 -6.27 8.61
C PHE A 459 -20.08 -5.66 10.01
N ASN A 460 -21.23 -5.72 10.64
CA ASN A 460 -21.44 -5.13 11.97
C ASN A 460 -21.41 -6.22 13.05
N ILE A 461 -20.59 -6.01 14.08
CA ILE A 461 -20.59 -6.79 15.31
C ILE A 461 -20.87 -5.82 16.45
N TRP A 462 -22.00 -5.98 17.17
CA TRP A 462 -22.37 -5.17 18.34
C TRP A 462 -22.19 -3.65 18.15
N ASN A 463 -22.66 -3.09 17.05
CA ASN A 463 -22.52 -1.67 16.69
C ASN A 463 -21.09 -1.21 16.29
N VAL A 464 -20.15 -2.12 16.13
CA VAL A 464 -18.81 -1.85 15.61
C VAL A 464 -18.73 -2.40 14.18
N GLN A 465 -18.23 -1.60 13.25
CA GLN A 465 -17.96 -2.04 11.90
C GLN A 465 -16.67 -2.87 11.87
N ALA A 466 -16.72 -4.03 11.26
CA ALA A 466 -15.58 -4.93 11.19
C ALA A 466 -15.31 -5.42 9.78
N ARG A 467 -14.05 -5.77 9.51
CA ARG A 467 -13.59 -6.32 8.25
C ARG A 467 -12.52 -7.38 8.50
N GLN A 468 -12.54 -8.44 7.72
CA GLN A 468 -11.58 -9.52 7.78
C GLN A 468 -10.67 -9.49 6.55
N PHE A 469 -9.39 -9.73 6.77
CA PHE A 469 -8.36 -9.87 5.76
C PHE A 469 -7.70 -11.25 5.89
N ILE A 470 -7.54 -11.96 4.78
CA ILE A 470 -6.82 -13.22 4.73
C ILE A 470 -5.81 -13.15 3.60
N LYS A 471 -4.56 -13.49 3.88
CA LYS A 471 -3.49 -13.60 2.89
C LYS A 471 -2.90 -14.99 2.96
N LEU A 472 -2.73 -15.60 1.80
CA LEU A 472 -2.00 -16.85 1.63
C LEU A 472 -0.91 -16.63 0.59
N ASN A 473 0.34 -16.89 0.95
CA ASN A 473 1.47 -16.78 0.05
C ASN A 473 2.25 -18.10 0.04
N TYR A 474 2.59 -18.59 -1.16
CA TYR A 474 3.43 -19.76 -1.35
C TYR A 474 4.51 -19.45 -2.37
N THR A 475 5.77 -19.44 -1.93
CA THR A 475 6.93 -19.14 -2.77
C THR A 475 7.87 -20.35 -2.76
N VAL A 476 8.34 -20.74 -3.94
CA VAL A 476 9.29 -21.85 -4.14
C VAL A 476 10.45 -21.38 -4.98
N GLY A 477 11.66 -21.54 -4.47
CA GLY A 477 12.90 -21.39 -5.20
C GLY A 477 13.39 -22.71 -5.78
N ILE A 478 13.84 -22.69 -7.03
CA ILE A 478 14.37 -23.85 -7.76
C ILE A 478 15.77 -23.50 -8.22
N ASN A 479 16.77 -24.30 -7.85
CA ASN A 479 18.19 -24.06 -8.17
C ASN A 479 18.63 -22.63 -7.85
N ARG A 480 18.25 -22.16 -6.64
CA ARG A 480 18.65 -20.83 -6.10
C ARG A 480 20.07 -20.90 -5.59
N PHE A 481 20.77 -19.76 -5.64
CA PHE A 481 22.07 -19.64 -4.98
C PHE A 481 21.93 -19.89 -3.47
N GLU A 482 23.01 -20.34 -2.85
CA GLU A 482 22.99 -20.69 -1.42
C GLU A 482 22.57 -19.53 -0.53
N ILE A 483 23.02 -18.33 -0.85
CA ILE A 483 22.71 -17.09 -0.13
C ILE A 483 21.27 -16.57 -0.31
N GLU A 484 20.52 -17.08 -1.25
CA GLU A 484 19.15 -16.65 -1.55
C GLU A 484 18.15 -17.49 -0.74
N ASP A 485 17.79 -17.02 0.43
CA ASP A 485 16.82 -17.68 1.32
C ASP A 485 15.56 -16.85 1.54
N LEU A 486 14.46 -17.55 1.78
CA LEU A 486 13.19 -17.02 2.24
C LEU A 486 13.14 -17.13 3.76
N GLY A 487 12.85 -16.03 4.45
CA GLY A 487 12.64 -16.00 5.89
C GLY A 487 11.17 -15.83 6.26
N LEU A 488 10.86 -15.97 7.55
CA LEU A 488 9.52 -15.70 8.11
C LEU A 488 9.36 -14.30 8.68
N HIS A 489 10.35 -13.43 8.51
CA HIS A 489 10.30 -12.04 8.93
C HIS A 489 9.54 -11.19 7.90
N ASN A 490 9.17 -9.95 8.28
CA ASN A 490 8.53 -8.95 7.41
C ASN A 490 7.05 -9.18 7.05
N SER A 491 6.57 -8.39 6.11
CA SER A 491 5.17 -8.32 5.70
C SER A 491 4.65 -9.57 4.98
N GLU A 492 5.55 -10.41 4.46
CA GLU A 492 5.22 -11.65 3.76
C GLU A 492 5.32 -12.88 4.68
N GLY A 493 5.76 -12.71 5.93
CA GLY A 493 5.93 -13.75 6.93
C GLY A 493 4.99 -13.61 8.12
N ILE A 494 5.55 -13.78 9.32
CA ILE A 494 4.88 -13.64 10.62
C ILE A 494 5.23 -12.27 11.18
N ARG A 495 4.22 -11.49 11.51
CA ARG A 495 4.38 -10.09 11.98
C ARG A 495 5.18 -10.00 13.27
N GLY A 496 6.31 -9.28 13.24
CA GLY A 496 7.19 -9.10 14.38
C GLY A 496 8.08 -10.30 14.72
N PHE A 497 8.10 -11.31 13.87
CA PHE A 497 8.93 -12.50 14.02
C PHE A 497 10.31 -12.26 13.41
N GLY A 498 11.29 -11.93 14.25
CA GLY A 498 12.63 -11.53 13.82
C GLY A 498 13.66 -12.67 13.83
N SER A 499 13.27 -13.89 13.40
CA SER A 499 14.20 -15.01 13.37
C SER A 499 15.23 -14.89 12.25
N SER A 500 16.47 -15.12 12.57
CA SER A 500 17.59 -15.26 11.62
C SER A 500 17.84 -16.72 11.23
N THR A 501 17.35 -17.68 12.00
CA THR A 501 17.56 -19.12 11.80
C THR A 501 16.49 -19.78 10.94
N GLU A 502 15.25 -19.24 10.93
CA GLU A 502 14.14 -19.76 10.15
C GLU A 502 14.23 -19.30 8.68
N LYS A 503 15.02 -20.05 7.89
CA LYS A 503 15.31 -19.77 6.47
C LYS A 503 15.13 -21.00 5.60
N GLY A 504 14.82 -20.80 4.33
CA GLY A 504 14.68 -21.89 3.39
C GLY A 504 14.47 -21.46 1.94
N LYS A 505 14.33 -22.42 1.04
CA LYS A 505 14.06 -22.19 -0.38
C LYS A 505 12.56 -22.27 -0.72
N LYS A 506 11.73 -22.67 0.25
CA LYS A 506 10.27 -22.72 0.15
C LYS A 506 9.68 -22.01 1.35
N ARG A 507 8.63 -21.22 1.13
CA ARG A 507 7.88 -20.53 2.18
C ARG A 507 6.39 -20.63 1.92
N LEU A 508 5.63 -21.00 2.94
CA LEU A 508 4.17 -20.94 2.95
C LEU A 508 3.73 -20.10 4.14
N THR A 509 2.93 -19.07 3.91
CA THR A 509 2.40 -18.21 4.96
C THR A 509 0.91 -18.03 4.84
N LEU A 510 0.23 -18.01 5.98
CA LEU A 510 -1.19 -17.68 6.13
C LEU A 510 -1.32 -16.57 7.18
N ASN A 511 -1.85 -15.42 6.78
CA ASN A 511 -2.11 -14.30 7.66
C ASN A 511 -3.62 -14.02 7.71
N ILE A 512 -4.20 -14.01 8.89
CA ILE A 512 -5.59 -13.68 9.13
C ILE A 512 -5.63 -12.46 10.05
N GLU A 513 -6.40 -11.46 9.68
CA GLU A 513 -6.56 -10.24 10.47
C GLU A 513 -8.03 -9.84 10.51
N ASN A 514 -8.54 -9.53 11.70
CA ASN A 514 -9.84 -8.93 11.90
C ASN A 514 -9.65 -7.51 12.44
N VAL A 515 -10.21 -6.52 11.74
CA VAL A 515 -10.11 -5.11 12.10
C VAL A 515 -11.48 -4.61 12.51
N PHE A 516 -11.55 -3.94 13.68
CA PHE A 516 -12.75 -3.39 14.29
C PHE A 516 -12.64 -1.87 14.32
N PHE A 517 -13.39 -1.18 13.49
CA PHE A 517 -13.33 0.26 13.32
C PHE A 517 -14.22 0.96 14.35
N GLN A 518 -13.63 1.86 15.11
CA GLN A 518 -14.39 2.64 16.08
C GLN A 518 -15.09 3.82 15.41
N ASN A 519 -16.34 4.07 15.79
CA ASN A 519 -17.17 5.14 15.19
C ASN A 519 -16.89 6.53 15.79
N ARG A 520 -16.03 6.62 16.79
CA ARG A 520 -15.69 7.88 17.48
C ARG A 520 -14.24 8.26 17.20
N SER A 521 -13.99 9.56 17.00
CA SER A 521 -12.64 10.11 16.88
C SER A 521 -12.30 10.98 18.09
N ILE A 522 -11.04 10.99 18.48
CA ILE A 522 -10.49 11.84 19.53
C ILE A 522 -9.50 12.79 18.85
N LEU A 523 -9.72 14.11 18.93
CA LEU A 523 -8.87 15.12 18.27
C LEU A 523 -8.64 14.84 16.77
N ASN A 524 -9.66 14.39 16.06
CA ASN A 524 -9.58 13.94 14.66
C ASN A 524 -8.69 12.69 14.43
N PHE A 525 -8.24 12.02 15.48
CA PHE A 525 -7.64 10.71 15.39
C PHE A 525 -8.71 9.62 15.49
N GLN A 526 -8.75 8.79 14.52
CA GLN A 526 -9.60 7.60 14.47
C GLN A 526 -8.78 6.39 14.89
N SER A 527 -9.44 5.42 15.52
CA SER A 527 -8.77 4.22 15.98
C SER A 527 -9.49 2.96 15.51
N ALA A 528 -8.71 1.90 15.36
CA ALA A 528 -9.21 0.56 15.11
C ALA A 528 -8.46 -0.44 15.98
N LEU A 529 -9.21 -1.30 16.61
CA LEU A 529 -8.67 -2.50 17.25
C LEU A 529 -8.50 -3.58 16.19
N PHE A 530 -7.49 -4.40 16.29
CA PHE A 530 -7.36 -5.56 15.43
C PHE A 530 -6.83 -6.77 16.17
N SER A 531 -7.19 -7.95 15.71
CA SER A 531 -6.60 -9.22 16.12
C SER A 531 -5.99 -9.90 14.90
N PHE A 532 -4.96 -10.69 15.11
CA PHE A 532 -4.31 -11.40 14.03
C PHE A 532 -3.84 -12.80 14.43
N LEU A 533 -3.77 -13.66 13.43
CA LEU A 533 -3.14 -14.97 13.46
C LEU A 533 -2.29 -15.11 12.22
N ASP A 534 -1.00 -15.29 12.40
CA ASP A 534 -0.03 -15.55 11.33
C ASP A 534 0.53 -16.96 11.52
N ILE A 535 0.63 -17.71 10.43
CA ILE A 535 1.25 -19.04 10.41
C ILE A 535 2.25 -19.03 9.26
N GLY A 536 3.47 -19.50 9.52
CA GLY A 536 4.54 -19.55 8.53
C GLY A 536 5.31 -20.85 8.62
N ILE A 537 5.67 -21.38 7.47
CA ILE A 537 6.50 -22.57 7.31
C ILE A 537 7.58 -22.23 6.29
N VAL A 538 8.84 -22.52 6.62
CA VAL A 538 9.95 -22.49 5.67
C VAL A 538 10.62 -23.86 5.61
N GLY A 539 11.26 -24.17 4.49
CA GLY A 539 11.93 -25.44 4.33
C GLY A 539 12.88 -25.50 3.14
N PRO A 540 13.75 -26.51 3.10
CA PRO A 540 14.70 -26.71 2.02
C PRO A 540 14.01 -27.09 0.71
N ALA A 541 14.72 -26.88 -0.41
CA ALA A 541 14.19 -27.14 -1.76
C ALA A 541 13.78 -28.61 -1.99
N ASN A 542 14.52 -29.55 -1.41
CA ASN A 542 14.39 -30.99 -1.66
C ASN A 542 13.36 -31.72 -0.78
N GLN A 543 12.71 -31.02 0.15
CA GLN A 543 11.72 -31.61 1.06
C GLN A 543 10.34 -31.00 0.85
N SER A 544 9.29 -31.74 1.24
CA SER A 544 7.94 -31.21 1.25
C SER A 544 7.78 -30.16 2.34
N ILE A 545 7.17 -29.01 2.00
CA ILE A 545 6.90 -27.93 2.95
C ILE A 545 6.01 -28.39 4.12
N PHE A 546 5.11 -29.35 3.90
CA PHE A 546 4.19 -29.87 4.92
C PHE A 546 4.84 -30.84 5.92
N LYS A 547 6.12 -31.20 5.70
CA LYS A 547 6.92 -32.00 6.66
C LYS A 547 7.76 -31.13 7.58
N GLN A 548 7.77 -29.81 7.35
CA GLN A 548 8.54 -28.87 8.15
C GLN A 548 7.73 -28.40 9.37
N ASN A 549 8.43 -27.90 10.36
CA ASN A 549 7.80 -27.28 11.52
C ASN A 549 7.14 -25.95 11.10
N TYR A 550 6.00 -25.67 11.71
CA TYR A 550 5.35 -24.39 11.53
C TYR A 550 5.70 -23.45 12.69
N ASN A 551 5.82 -22.19 12.37
CA ASN A 551 5.87 -21.09 13.35
C ASN A 551 4.55 -20.34 13.32
N ALA A 552 4.12 -19.83 14.46
CA ALA A 552 2.88 -19.09 14.57
C ALA A 552 3.05 -17.84 15.41
N GLY A 553 2.29 -16.79 15.07
CA GLY A 553 2.16 -15.57 15.84
C GLY A 553 0.69 -15.20 15.95
N LEU A 554 0.22 -14.95 17.16
CA LEU A 554 -1.13 -14.46 17.41
C LEU A 554 -1.07 -13.23 18.30
N GLY A 555 -1.98 -12.30 18.08
CA GLY A 555 -1.94 -11.07 18.84
C GLY A 555 -3.10 -10.14 18.59
N ILE A 556 -3.03 -9.04 19.32
CA ILE A 556 -3.97 -7.93 19.25
C ILE A 556 -3.21 -6.63 19.08
N GLY A 557 -3.88 -5.62 18.56
CA GLY A 557 -3.27 -4.31 18.44
C GLY A 557 -4.28 -3.19 18.30
N LEU A 558 -3.73 -1.98 18.36
CA LEU A 558 -4.45 -0.73 18.19
C LEU A 558 -3.77 0.06 17.06
N ARG A 559 -4.56 0.51 16.10
CA ARG A 559 -4.16 1.46 15.06
C ARG A 559 -4.78 2.81 15.36
N ILE A 560 -3.98 3.86 15.23
CA ILE A 560 -4.41 5.24 15.42
C ILE A 560 -3.99 6.03 14.18
N ARG A 561 -4.94 6.77 13.60
CA ARG A 561 -4.71 7.54 12.39
C ARG A 561 -5.56 8.80 12.32
N SER A 562 -5.04 9.86 11.75
CA SER A 562 -5.79 11.03 11.32
C SER A 562 -5.74 11.14 9.79
N GLU A 563 -6.89 11.20 9.14
CA GLU A 563 -6.96 11.38 7.69
C GLU A 563 -6.72 12.83 7.25
N ASN A 564 -6.66 13.76 8.19
CA ASN A 564 -6.32 15.17 7.93
C ASN A 564 -4.81 15.43 7.95
N LEU A 565 -4.04 14.48 8.47
CA LEU A 565 -2.59 14.59 8.63
C LEU A 565 -1.89 13.58 7.70
N ILE A 566 -0.72 13.96 7.22
CA ILE A 566 0.06 13.12 6.31
C ILE A 566 0.79 11.96 7.03
N PHE A 567 0.70 11.92 8.36
CA PHE A 567 1.35 10.89 9.16
C PHE A 567 0.90 9.48 8.77
N LYS A 568 1.80 8.55 8.89
CA LYS A 568 1.51 7.13 8.78
C LYS A 568 0.62 6.69 9.94
N THR A 569 -0.03 5.56 9.78
CA THR A 569 -0.79 4.93 10.87
C THR A 569 0.16 4.48 11.97
N ILE A 570 -0.02 4.98 13.19
CA ILE A 570 0.68 4.49 14.37
C ILE A 570 0.02 3.17 14.79
N GLN A 571 0.81 2.14 14.97
CA GLN A 571 0.34 0.81 15.34
C GLN A 571 1.07 0.30 16.57
N LEU A 572 0.28 -0.09 17.57
CA LEU A 572 0.73 -0.78 18.78
C LEU A 572 0.30 -2.24 18.66
N ARG A 573 1.23 -3.17 18.84
CA ARG A 573 0.93 -4.62 18.79
C ARG A 573 1.49 -5.33 19.99
N LEU A 574 0.69 -6.26 20.53
CA LEU A 574 1.11 -7.31 21.44
C LEU A 574 0.97 -8.64 20.74
N ALA A 575 2.06 -9.38 20.61
CA ALA A 575 2.13 -10.65 19.91
C ALA A 575 2.62 -11.74 20.85
N TYR A 576 2.10 -12.96 20.65
CA TYR A 576 2.56 -14.18 21.31
C TYR A 576 2.95 -15.20 20.22
N TYR A 577 4.14 -15.79 20.36
CA TYR A 577 4.70 -16.77 19.45
C TYR A 577 4.83 -18.13 20.14
N PRO A 578 3.82 -19.01 20.05
CA PRO A 578 3.79 -20.29 20.78
C PRO A 578 4.89 -21.26 20.35
N ASN A 579 5.22 -21.24 19.06
CA ASN A 579 6.27 -22.07 18.46
C ASN A 579 7.33 -21.12 17.89
N HIS A 580 8.35 -20.85 18.65
CA HIS A 580 9.42 -19.91 18.26
C HIS A 580 10.80 -20.57 18.42
N PRO A 581 11.76 -20.28 17.54
CA PRO A 581 13.15 -20.67 17.74
C PRO A 581 13.80 -19.87 18.87
N ASN A 582 14.97 -20.29 19.31
CA ASN A 582 15.65 -19.67 20.46
C ASN A 582 16.04 -18.21 20.25
N ASP A 583 16.13 -17.74 19.02
CA ASP A 583 16.46 -16.36 18.66
C ASP A 583 15.25 -15.41 18.64
N VAL A 584 14.05 -15.91 18.95
CA VAL A 584 12.81 -15.14 19.01
C VAL A 584 12.22 -15.20 20.41
N ASN A 585 11.82 -14.06 20.97
CA ASN A 585 11.10 -14.01 22.23
C ASN A 585 9.66 -14.50 22.08
N SER A 586 9.15 -15.25 23.05
CA SER A 586 7.75 -15.74 23.06
C SER A 586 6.69 -14.63 23.05
N ILE A 587 7.03 -13.44 23.59
CA ILE A 587 6.15 -12.28 23.63
C ILE A 587 6.87 -11.11 22.96
N GLY A 588 6.18 -10.44 22.01
CA GLY A 588 6.64 -9.25 21.33
C GLY A 588 5.71 -8.07 21.58
N PHE A 589 6.28 -6.93 21.99
CA PHE A 589 5.61 -5.63 21.97
C PHE A 589 6.25 -4.76 20.89
N ILE A 590 5.43 -4.27 19.98
CA ILE A 590 5.93 -3.53 18.81
C ILE A 590 5.12 -2.24 18.66
N LEU A 591 5.85 -1.15 18.63
CA LEU A 591 5.36 0.16 18.22
C LEU A 591 5.98 0.49 16.88
N ASP A 592 5.18 0.56 15.84
CA ASP A 592 5.65 0.86 14.50
C ASP A 592 4.72 1.83 13.75
N GLU A 593 5.28 2.45 12.73
CA GLU A 593 4.53 3.23 11.76
C GLU A 593 4.23 2.37 10.53
N VAL A 594 2.95 2.21 10.24
CA VAL A 594 2.51 1.46 9.08
C VAL A 594 2.11 2.40 7.96
N SER A 595 2.78 2.28 6.83
CA SER A 595 2.36 2.97 5.60
C SER A 595 0.97 2.47 5.17
N LYS A 596 0.19 3.36 4.54
CA LYS A 596 -1.09 2.97 3.94
C LYS A 596 -0.86 1.80 2.98
N THR A 597 -1.49 0.67 3.26
CA THR A 597 -1.40 -0.50 2.38
C THR A 597 -1.94 -0.13 1.00
N LYS A 598 -1.18 -0.45 -0.03
CA LYS A 598 -1.59 -0.26 -1.42
C LYS A 598 -2.17 -1.56 -1.95
N PHE A 599 -3.28 -1.44 -2.68
CA PHE A 599 -3.81 -2.57 -3.45
C PHE A 599 -2.86 -2.94 -4.57
N TYR A 600 -2.85 -4.21 -4.93
CA TYR A 600 -2.20 -4.64 -6.17
C TYR A 600 -2.87 -3.96 -7.35
N ASN A 601 -2.07 -3.35 -8.22
CA ASN A 601 -2.56 -2.63 -9.37
C ASN A 601 -2.33 -3.46 -10.64
N PHE A 602 -3.32 -3.49 -11.54
CA PHE A 602 -3.24 -4.22 -12.81
C PHE A 602 -2.67 -3.35 -13.95
N GLN A 603 -1.76 -2.46 -13.61
CA GLN A 603 -1.11 -1.56 -14.54
C GLN A 603 0.17 -2.19 -15.07
N PRO A 604 0.33 -2.30 -16.41
CA PRO A 604 1.61 -2.70 -17.01
C PRO A 604 2.71 -1.72 -16.61
N ARG A 605 3.93 -2.25 -16.41
CA ARG A 605 5.14 -1.49 -16.12
C ARG A 605 6.30 -1.99 -16.99
N GLY A 606 7.46 -1.38 -16.82
CA GLY A 606 8.68 -1.91 -17.41
C GLY A 606 8.97 -3.33 -16.91
N PRO A 607 9.37 -4.27 -17.80
CA PRO A 607 9.62 -5.66 -17.41
C PRO A 607 10.69 -5.76 -16.33
N GLU A 608 10.46 -6.59 -15.32
CA GLU A 608 11.41 -6.87 -14.23
C GLU A 608 11.46 -8.36 -13.95
N PRO A 609 12.61 -8.89 -13.52
CA PRO A 609 12.67 -10.24 -13.00
C PRO A 609 11.76 -10.42 -11.78
N LEU A 610 11.14 -11.61 -11.66
CA LEU A 610 10.38 -11.96 -10.47
C LEU A 610 11.31 -11.98 -9.25
N LYS A 611 10.87 -11.35 -8.17
CA LYS A 611 11.63 -11.26 -6.92
C LYS A 611 11.43 -12.50 -6.08
N PHE A 612 12.51 -12.98 -5.50
CA PHE A 612 12.53 -14.07 -4.53
C PHE A 612 12.74 -13.52 -3.12
N GLU A 613 11.61 -13.13 -2.49
CA GLU A 613 11.59 -12.43 -1.19
C GLU A 613 10.54 -13.03 -0.25
#